data_b9ea7645123720a0e2863d1281780fbd
#
_entry.id   b9ea7645123720a0e2863d1281780fbd
#
_cell.length_a   1.000
_cell.length_b   1.000
_cell.length_c   1.000
_cell.angle_alpha   90.00
_cell.angle_beta   90.00
_cell.angle_gamma   90.00
#
_symmetry.space_group_name_H-M   'P 1'
#
loop_
_entity.id
_entity.type
_entity.pdbx_description
1 polymer ?
#
loop_
_entity_poly.entity_id
_entity_poly.type
_entity_poly.pdbx_seq_one_letter_code
_entity_poly.pdbx_strand_id
1 'polypeptide(L)'
;MGRVTAKALFLYNDPIATEALLGEAFVDAGFDVHTFEVVPAERAHFPARDVTFPDPTNYDVLVPLGARWPVYDDALRRTWVGEQMTMMRRAAAGIAILGICFGGQLLAQTFGGTVTRAPSPEIGWYDVESTDPLLLPGGRWFQWHYDSWTLPPGAIELARTATASQAFLLGRTLALQFHPEVDLELLDRWLADDEVGEIAASGLSHDELRSQTSIFADDAANRVRRLVHGFVTRVVGQPCPSS
;
A
#
# COMPACT_ATOMS: atom_id res chain seq x y z
N MET A 1 -13.06 12.78 30.17
CA MET A 1 -11.91 12.93 29.27
C MET A 1 -12.41 12.54 27.88
N GLY A 2 -12.44 13.47 26.92
CA GLY A 2 -12.79 13.15 25.54
C GLY A 2 -11.78 12.16 24.98
N ARG A 3 -12.25 11.12 24.29
CA ARG A 3 -11.40 10.15 23.60
C ARG A 3 -10.70 10.92 22.47
N VAL A 4 -9.38 11.01 22.50
CA VAL A 4 -8.62 11.58 21.39
C VAL A 4 -8.86 10.65 20.20
N THR A 5 -9.33 11.19 19.08
CA THR A 5 -9.55 10.41 17.85
C THR A 5 -8.19 9.99 17.31
N ALA A 6 -8.00 8.70 17.03
CA ALA A 6 -6.78 8.19 16.42
C ALA A 6 -6.61 8.77 15.00
N LYS A 7 -5.37 9.01 14.59
CA LYS A 7 -5.05 9.66 13.31
C LYS A 7 -4.28 8.72 12.39
N ALA A 8 -4.70 8.66 11.13
CA ALA A 8 -3.99 7.97 10.07
C ALA A 8 -3.46 8.97 9.03
N LEU A 9 -2.18 8.86 8.66
CA LEU A 9 -1.56 9.66 7.61
C LEU A 9 -1.37 8.82 6.36
N PHE A 10 -2.05 9.14 5.27
CA PHE A 10 -1.89 8.56 3.96
C PHE A 10 -0.88 9.37 3.14
N LEU A 11 0.13 8.71 2.60
CA LEU A 11 1.13 9.33 1.72
C LEU A 11 0.79 8.99 0.27
N TYR A 12 0.43 9.99 -0.51
CA TYR A 12 0.18 9.87 -1.94
C TYR A 12 1.51 9.95 -2.68
N ASN A 13 2.13 8.79 -2.91
CA ASN A 13 3.41 8.70 -3.59
C ASN A 13 3.29 8.97 -5.10
N ASP A 14 2.09 8.83 -5.66
CA ASP A 14 1.76 9.09 -7.05
C ASP A 14 0.59 10.10 -7.11
N PRO A 15 0.57 11.01 -8.11
CA PRO A 15 -0.50 12.00 -8.26
C PRO A 15 -1.91 11.42 -8.42
N ILE A 16 -2.02 10.17 -8.92
CA ILE A 16 -3.30 9.50 -9.09
C ILE A 16 -3.65 8.55 -7.95
N ALA A 17 -2.75 8.40 -6.96
CA ALA A 17 -3.04 7.60 -5.76
C ALA A 17 -4.02 8.33 -4.85
N THR A 18 -4.99 7.60 -4.31
CA THR A 18 -5.88 8.07 -3.25
C THR A 18 -6.15 6.92 -2.29
N GLU A 19 -6.66 7.24 -1.10
CA GLU A 19 -7.02 6.25 -0.08
C GLU A 19 -8.29 5.47 -0.39
N ALA A 20 -9.21 6.03 -1.17
CA ALA A 20 -10.49 5.46 -1.65
C ALA A 20 -11.12 4.47 -0.64
N LEU A 21 -11.45 3.22 -1.02
CA LEU A 21 -12.06 2.23 -0.11
C LEU A 21 -11.27 2.00 1.18
N LEU A 22 -9.94 2.10 1.13
CA LEU A 22 -9.10 1.91 2.32
C LEU A 22 -9.28 3.07 3.30
N GLY A 23 -9.34 4.31 2.80
CA GLY A 23 -9.61 5.50 3.61
C GLY A 23 -10.98 5.46 4.26
N GLU A 24 -12.02 5.07 3.50
CA GLU A 24 -13.37 4.88 4.04
C GLU A 24 -13.37 3.86 5.19
N ALA A 25 -12.68 2.74 5.03
CA ALA A 25 -12.59 1.73 6.07
C ALA A 25 -11.84 2.21 7.32
N PHE A 26 -10.85 3.12 7.19
CA PHE A 26 -10.20 3.78 8.34
C PHE A 26 -11.14 4.76 9.03
N VAL A 27 -11.93 5.54 8.29
CA VAL A 27 -12.97 6.42 8.85
C VAL A 27 -14.02 5.60 9.62
N ASP A 28 -14.50 4.50 9.03
CA ASP A 28 -15.43 3.56 9.68
C ASP A 28 -14.85 2.95 10.96
N ALA A 29 -13.53 2.74 11.01
CA ALA A 29 -12.81 2.27 12.20
C ALA A 29 -12.55 3.38 13.24
N GLY A 30 -12.99 4.63 12.98
CA GLY A 30 -12.92 5.76 13.91
C GLY A 30 -11.64 6.58 13.84
N PHE A 31 -10.89 6.49 12.74
CA PHE A 31 -9.70 7.31 12.51
C PHE A 31 -10.06 8.66 11.87
N ASP A 32 -9.32 9.70 12.26
CA ASP A 32 -9.22 10.97 11.54
C ASP A 32 -8.16 10.77 10.42
N VAL A 33 -8.60 10.78 9.16
CA VAL A 33 -7.77 10.50 7.99
C VAL A 33 -7.16 11.80 7.47
N HIS A 34 -5.84 11.83 7.43
CA HIS A 34 -5.02 12.91 6.88
C HIS A 34 -4.28 12.42 5.64
N THR A 35 -4.05 13.30 4.69
CA THR A 35 -3.35 13.00 3.45
C THR A 35 -2.14 13.91 3.25
N PHE A 36 -1.12 13.43 2.55
CA PHE A 36 0.06 14.20 2.18
C PHE A 36 0.53 13.80 0.78
N GLU A 37 0.56 14.76 -0.13
CA GLU A 37 1.06 14.57 -1.50
C GLU A 37 2.59 14.61 -1.52
N VAL A 38 3.21 13.46 -1.86
CA VAL A 38 4.65 13.33 -2.02
C VAL A 38 5.08 13.84 -3.39
N VAL A 39 4.40 13.38 -4.44
CA VAL A 39 4.61 13.83 -5.82
C VAL A 39 3.30 14.45 -6.34
N PRO A 40 3.22 15.77 -6.47
CA PRO A 40 2.05 16.43 -7.02
C PRO A 40 1.98 16.27 -8.56
N ALA A 41 0.78 16.46 -9.13
CA ALA A 41 0.50 16.19 -10.55
C ALA A 41 1.43 16.90 -11.53
N GLU A 42 1.81 18.15 -11.27
CA GLU A 42 2.72 18.92 -12.11
C GLU A 42 4.15 18.39 -12.10
N ARG A 43 4.46 17.43 -11.22
CA ARG A 43 5.77 16.77 -11.09
C ARG A 43 5.81 15.33 -11.57
N ALA A 44 4.71 14.79 -12.08
CA ALA A 44 4.62 13.38 -12.51
C ALA A 44 5.73 12.96 -13.49
N HIS A 45 6.11 13.84 -14.43
CA HIS A 45 7.18 13.57 -15.41
C HIS A 45 8.61 13.76 -14.83
N PHE A 46 8.76 14.47 -13.72
CA PHE A 46 10.05 14.76 -13.05
C PHE A 46 9.88 14.59 -11.54
N PRO A 47 9.64 13.35 -11.05
CA PRO A 47 9.25 13.09 -9.67
C PRO A 47 10.38 13.28 -8.65
N ALA A 48 11.65 13.27 -9.09
CA ALA A 48 12.78 13.44 -8.18
C ALA A 48 12.82 14.87 -7.61
N ARG A 49 12.56 15.00 -6.30
CA ARG A 49 12.51 16.27 -5.57
C ARG A 49 12.78 16.06 -4.09
N ASP A 50 13.25 17.11 -3.41
CA ASP A 50 13.30 17.13 -1.96
C ASP A 50 11.88 17.29 -1.39
N VAL A 51 11.55 16.52 -0.36
CA VAL A 51 10.24 16.50 0.29
C VAL A 51 10.43 16.57 1.80
N THR A 52 9.82 17.54 2.44
CA THR A 52 9.76 17.59 3.90
C THR A 52 8.49 16.86 4.36
N PHE A 53 8.65 15.64 4.84
CA PHE A 53 7.54 14.85 5.34
C PHE A 53 7.01 15.38 6.68
N PRO A 54 5.70 15.24 6.94
CA PRO A 54 5.13 15.46 8.27
C PRO A 54 5.84 14.59 9.32
N ASP A 55 5.89 15.06 10.56
CA ASP A 55 6.42 14.24 11.66
C ASP A 55 5.46 13.06 11.93
N PRO A 56 5.88 11.81 11.71
CA PRO A 56 5.03 10.64 11.84
C PRO A 56 4.55 10.43 13.29
N THR A 57 5.23 10.98 14.29
CA THR A 57 4.85 10.85 15.71
C THR A 57 3.57 11.60 16.08
N ASN A 58 3.05 12.43 15.18
CA ASN A 58 1.76 13.11 15.34
C ASN A 58 0.56 12.23 14.92
N TYR A 59 0.81 10.98 14.50
CA TYR A 59 -0.17 10.04 13.98
C TYR A 59 -0.05 8.69 14.68
N ASP A 60 -1.12 7.89 14.63
CA ASP A 60 -1.16 6.53 15.18
C ASP A 60 -0.83 5.49 14.10
N VAL A 61 -1.12 5.83 12.84
CA VAL A 61 -0.89 4.97 11.67
C VAL A 61 -0.29 5.79 10.53
N LEU A 62 0.68 5.21 9.83
CA LEU A 62 1.23 5.70 8.57
C LEU A 62 0.85 4.75 7.43
N VAL A 63 0.31 5.28 6.32
CA VAL A 63 -0.13 4.49 5.16
C VAL A 63 0.53 5.02 3.88
N PRO A 64 1.76 4.59 3.54
CA PRO A 64 2.35 4.88 2.24
C PRO A 64 1.64 4.08 1.14
N LEU A 65 1.08 4.78 0.15
CA LEU A 65 0.36 4.20 -0.98
C LEU A 65 1.28 3.80 -2.14
N GLY A 66 0.67 3.27 -3.19
CA GLY A 66 1.31 2.89 -4.44
C GLY A 66 1.95 4.05 -5.20
N ALA A 67 2.79 3.71 -6.18
CA ALA A 67 3.35 4.63 -7.17
C ALA A 67 3.80 3.85 -8.40
N ARG A 68 3.82 4.54 -9.56
CA ARG A 68 4.24 3.98 -10.86
C ARG A 68 5.74 3.76 -11.01
N TRP A 69 6.56 4.38 -10.15
CA TRP A 69 8.02 4.30 -10.23
C TRP A 69 8.57 3.11 -9.45
N PRO A 70 9.72 2.55 -9.84
CA PRO A 70 10.37 1.53 -9.05
C PRO A 70 11.04 2.13 -7.80
N VAL A 71 10.95 1.45 -6.66
CA VAL A 71 11.57 1.87 -5.39
C VAL A 71 13.11 1.91 -5.44
N TYR A 72 13.71 1.31 -6.47
CA TYR A 72 15.14 1.26 -6.68
C TYR A 72 15.65 2.29 -7.70
N ASP A 73 14.80 3.21 -8.19
CA ASP A 73 15.25 4.33 -9.02
C ASP A 73 16.26 5.20 -8.27
N ASP A 74 17.44 5.39 -8.86
CA ASP A 74 18.55 6.09 -8.21
C ASP A 74 18.28 7.57 -7.93
N ALA A 75 17.52 8.26 -8.80
CA ALA A 75 17.20 9.67 -8.61
C ALA A 75 16.18 9.84 -7.46
N LEU A 76 15.17 8.97 -7.41
CA LEU A 76 14.17 8.96 -6.34
C LEU A 76 14.79 8.57 -5.00
N ARG A 77 15.70 7.59 -4.98
CA ARG A 77 16.41 7.17 -3.77
C ARG A 77 17.30 8.26 -3.17
N ARG A 78 17.84 9.14 -4.00
CA ARG A 78 18.61 10.30 -3.54
C ARG A 78 17.75 11.48 -3.09
N THR A 79 16.45 11.39 -3.26
CA THR A 79 15.46 12.39 -2.90
C THR A 79 14.38 11.79 -1.99
N TRP A 80 13.11 12.01 -2.28
CA TRP A 80 11.99 11.68 -1.41
C TRP A 80 11.88 10.19 -1.01
N VAL A 81 12.30 9.25 -1.87
CA VAL A 81 12.27 7.81 -1.52
C VAL A 81 13.22 7.52 -0.34
N GLY A 82 14.45 8.04 -0.38
CA GLY A 82 15.41 7.88 0.72
C GLY A 82 14.97 8.57 2.01
N GLU A 83 14.33 9.74 1.89
CA GLU A 83 13.76 10.47 3.01
C GLU A 83 12.56 9.73 3.61
N GLN A 84 11.67 9.19 2.77
CA GLN A 84 10.53 8.38 3.21
C GLN A 84 10.98 7.09 3.92
N MET A 85 12.01 6.40 3.41
CA MET A 85 12.60 5.25 4.11
C MET A 85 13.14 5.62 5.50
N THR A 86 13.76 6.79 5.62
CA THR A 86 14.26 7.30 6.90
C THR A 86 13.11 7.61 7.86
N MET A 87 12.05 8.25 7.37
CA MET A 87 10.83 8.51 8.14
C MET A 87 10.18 7.20 8.61
N MET A 88 10.08 6.18 7.74
CA MET A 88 9.50 4.87 8.08
C MET A 88 10.27 4.15 9.18
N ARG A 89 11.62 4.19 9.16
CA ARG A 89 12.43 3.62 10.26
C ARG A 89 12.12 4.28 11.60
N ARG A 90 11.96 5.61 11.61
CA ARG A 90 11.59 6.35 12.82
C ARG A 90 10.15 6.01 13.25
N ALA A 91 9.21 5.96 12.31
CA ALA A 91 7.82 5.65 12.56
C ALA A 91 7.63 4.25 13.16
N ALA A 92 8.30 3.23 12.63
CA ALA A 92 8.19 1.84 13.08
C ALA A 92 8.59 1.61 14.55
N ALA A 93 9.34 2.54 15.16
CA ALA A 93 9.67 2.49 16.59
C ALA A 93 8.48 2.81 17.51
N GLY A 94 7.44 3.49 17.03
CA GLY A 94 6.34 3.97 17.86
C GLY A 94 4.94 3.77 17.30
N ILE A 95 4.76 3.83 15.98
CA ILE A 95 3.44 3.75 15.34
C ILE A 95 3.33 2.55 14.40
N ALA A 96 2.10 2.21 14.04
CA ALA A 96 1.86 1.14 13.06
C ALA A 96 2.01 1.67 11.63
N ILE A 97 2.49 0.82 10.71
CA ILE A 97 2.63 1.17 9.29
C ILE A 97 1.89 0.12 8.43
N LEU A 98 1.09 0.60 7.48
CA LEU A 98 0.43 -0.23 6.47
C LEU A 98 0.88 0.24 5.08
N GLY A 99 1.84 -0.46 4.47
CA GLY A 99 2.36 -0.11 3.13
C GLY A 99 1.60 -0.81 2.01
N ILE A 100 1.24 -0.06 0.95
CA ILE A 100 0.47 -0.57 -0.18
C ILE A 100 1.33 -0.53 -1.44
N CYS A 101 1.46 -1.63 -2.15
CA CYS A 101 2.20 -1.82 -3.40
C CYS A 101 3.62 -1.22 -3.31
N PHE A 102 3.88 -0.08 -3.96
CA PHE A 102 5.14 0.66 -3.81
C PHE A 102 5.48 0.92 -2.33
N GLY A 103 4.51 1.34 -1.50
CA GLY A 103 4.69 1.54 -0.06
C GLY A 103 5.11 0.25 0.65
N GLY A 104 4.55 -0.90 0.27
CA GLY A 104 4.94 -2.23 0.76
C GLY A 104 6.35 -2.63 0.32
N GLN A 105 6.70 -2.39 -0.95
CA GLN A 105 8.04 -2.59 -1.49
C GLN A 105 9.08 -1.71 -0.79
N LEU A 106 8.71 -0.46 -0.53
CA LEU A 106 9.57 0.47 0.19
C LEU A 106 9.83 0.01 1.62
N LEU A 107 8.83 -0.57 2.30
CA LEU A 107 9.00 -1.19 3.62
C LEU A 107 9.94 -2.41 3.54
N ALA A 108 9.80 -3.25 2.51
CA ALA A 108 10.72 -4.37 2.32
C ALA A 108 12.17 -3.91 2.23
N GLN A 109 12.48 -2.92 1.40
CA GLN A 109 13.84 -2.34 1.31
C GLN A 109 14.28 -1.63 2.59
N THR A 110 13.38 -0.93 3.26
CA THR A 110 13.69 -0.17 4.49
C THR A 110 14.20 -1.08 5.59
N PHE A 111 13.69 -2.31 5.66
CA PHE A 111 14.00 -3.27 6.72
C PHE A 111 14.92 -4.43 6.28
N GLY A 112 15.58 -4.29 5.12
CA GLY A 112 16.65 -5.20 4.71
C GLY A 112 16.25 -6.32 3.74
N GLY A 113 15.03 -6.29 3.21
CA GLY A 113 14.65 -7.05 2.03
C GLY A 113 15.15 -6.39 0.75
N THR A 114 14.89 -7.03 -0.39
CA THR A 114 15.20 -6.51 -1.73
C THR A 114 13.93 -6.41 -2.56
N VAL A 115 13.93 -5.51 -3.54
CA VAL A 115 12.86 -5.38 -4.54
C VAL A 115 13.49 -5.44 -5.92
N THR A 116 12.95 -6.30 -6.77
CA THR A 116 13.43 -6.50 -8.14
C THR A 116 12.26 -6.77 -9.07
N ARG A 117 12.48 -6.65 -10.38
CA ARG A 117 11.49 -7.00 -11.39
C ARG A 117 11.03 -8.45 -11.19
N ALA A 118 9.73 -8.67 -11.11
CA ALA A 118 9.14 -10.00 -11.05
C ALA A 118 9.28 -10.74 -12.39
N PRO A 119 9.31 -12.08 -12.40
CA PRO A 119 9.34 -12.86 -13.63
C PRO A 119 8.13 -12.60 -14.55
N SER A 120 6.97 -12.29 -13.97
CA SER A 120 5.79 -11.83 -14.69
C SER A 120 5.04 -10.80 -13.84
N PRO A 121 4.44 -9.78 -14.48
CA PRO A 121 3.59 -8.83 -13.75
C PRO A 121 2.29 -9.49 -13.31
N GLU A 122 1.66 -8.91 -12.28
CA GLU A 122 0.29 -9.22 -11.91
C GLU A 122 -0.55 -7.95 -12.09
N ILE A 123 -1.54 -7.99 -13.01
CA ILE A 123 -2.44 -6.87 -13.32
C ILE A 123 -3.86 -7.41 -13.37
N GLY A 124 -4.77 -6.81 -12.61
CA GLY A 124 -6.17 -7.24 -12.49
C GLY A 124 -6.48 -7.96 -11.16
N TRP A 125 -7.52 -8.76 -11.13
CA TRP A 125 -8.01 -9.42 -9.92
C TRP A 125 -7.43 -10.82 -9.76
N TYR A 126 -6.66 -11.05 -8.71
CA TYR A 126 -5.98 -12.30 -8.39
C TYR A 126 -6.46 -12.89 -7.07
N ASP A 127 -6.56 -14.21 -7.00
CA ASP A 127 -6.80 -14.92 -5.75
C ASP A 127 -5.52 -14.91 -4.90
N VAL A 128 -5.63 -14.37 -3.69
CA VAL A 128 -4.55 -14.27 -2.71
C VAL A 128 -4.84 -15.23 -1.55
N GLU A 129 -3.93 -16.16 -1.32
CA GLU A 129 -3.99 -17.09 -0.20
C GLU A 129 -3.42 -16.42 1.05
N SER A 130 -4.14 -16.49 2.17
CA SER A 130 -3.73 -15.92 3.45
C SER A 130 -3.47 -17.00 4.47
N THR A 131 -2.38 -16.87 5.23
CA THR A 131 -2.03 -17.73 6.37
C THR A 131 -2.63 -17.26 7.69
N ASP A 132 -3.13 -16.02 7.75
CA ASP A 132 -3.82 -15.43 8.92
C ASP A 132 -5.07 -14.65 8.48
N PRO A 133 -6.20 -15.33 8.20
CA PRO A 133 -7.42 -14.67 7.68
C PRO A 133 -8.08 -13.70 8.67
N LEU A 134 -7.69 -13.68 9.94
CA LEU A 134 -8.18 -12.74 10.94
C LEU A 134 -7.43 -11.39 10.88
N LEU A 135 -6.17 -11.41 10.44
CA LEU A 135 -5.41 -10.19 10.18
C LEU A 135 -5.59 -9.72 8.73
N LEU A 136 -5.45 -10.65 7.79
CA LEU A 136 -5.49 -10.39 6.36
C LEU A 136 -6.48 -11.37 5.70
N PRO A 137 -7.68 -10.96 5.31
CA PRO A 137 -8.62 -11.84 4.60
C PRO A 137 -8.05 -12.33 3.27
N GLY A 138 -8.06 -13.63 3.04
CA GLY A 138 -7.82 -14.20 1.72
C GLY A 138 -8.96 -13.87 0.74
N GLY A 139 -8.75 -14.14 -0.55
CA GLY A 139 -9.72 -13.90 -1.61
C GLY A 139 -9.16 -13.05 -2.73
N ARG A 140 -10.04 -12.49 -3.55
CA ARG A 140 -9.60 -11.71 -4.72
C ARG A 140 -9.24 -10.29 -4.34
N TRP A 141 -8.00 -9.90 -4.69
CA TRP A 141 -7.46 -8.57 -4.51
C TRP A 141 -6.97 -8.01 -5.83
N PHE A 142 -7.11 -6.70 -6.03
CA PHE A 142 -6.64 -6.04 -7.24
C PHE A 142 -5.13 -5.88 -7.21
N GLN A 143 -4.48 -6.23 -8.32
CA GLN A 143 -3.04 -6.16 -8.52
C GLN A 143 -2.73 -5.18 -9.65
N TRP A 144 -1.65 -4.42 -9.50
CA TRP A 144 -1.00 -3.69 -10.60
C TRP A 144 0.45 -3.49 -10.22
N HIS A 145 1.25 -4.53 -10.42
CA HIS A 145 2.67 -4.45 -10.11
C HIS A 145 3.53 -5.30 -11.04
N TYR A 146 4.76 -4.83 -11.22
CA TYR A 146 5.79 -5.45 -12.03
C TYR A 146 6.95 -5.98 -11.20
N ASP A 147 7.05 -5.54 -9.96
CA ASP A 147 8.14 -5.85 -9.04
C ASP A 147 7.66 -6.75 -7.92
N SER A 148 8.58 -7.49 -7.34
CA SER A 148 8.35 -8.29 -6.15
C SER A 148 9.48 -8.09 -5.15
N TRP A 149 9.21 -8.44 -3.90
CA TRP A 149 10.19 -8.33 -2.81
C TRP A 149 10.69 -9.69 -2.35
N THR A 150 11.88 -9.69 -1.72
CA THR A 150 12.27 -10.70 -0.75
C THR A 150 11.90 -10.22 0.65
N LEU A 151 11.52 -11.14 1.53
CA LEU A 151 11.13 -10.78 2.89
C LEU A 151 12.31 -10.15 3.66
N PRO A 152 12.05 -9.06 4.41
CA PRO A 152 13.03 -8.56 5.37
C PRO A 152 13.36 -9.61 6.44
N PRO A 153 14.58 -9.57 7.02
CA PRO A 153 14.92 -10.43 8.15
C PRO A 153 13.92 -10.32 9.30
N GLY A 154 13.41 -11.46 9.78
CA GLY A 154 12.43 -11.53 10.85
C GLY A 154 10.97 -11.25 10.45
N ALA A 155 10.70 -10.93 9.19
CA ALA A 155 9.34 -10.79 8.67
C ALA A 155 8.65 -12.15 8.51
N ILE A 156 7.34 -12.15 8.72
CA ILE A 156 6.46 -13.31 8.55
C ILE A 156 5.64 -13.10 7.28
N GLU A 157 5.72 -14.01 6.31
CA GLU A 157 4.85 -14.00 5.14
C GLU A 157 3.41 -14.31 5.58
N LEU A 158 2.49 -13.42 5.23
CA LEU A 158 1.07 -13.57 5.57
C LEU A 158 0.21 -13.99 4.39
N ALA A 159 0.62 -13.66 3.17
CA ALA A 159 -0.17 -13.96 1.99
C ALA A 159 0.70 -14.08 0.74
N ARG A 160 0.18 -14.87 -0.23
CA ARG A 160 0.84 -15.08 -1.51
C ARG A 160 -0.15 -15.37 -2.64
N THR A 161 0.28 -15.12 -3.86
CA THR A 161 -0.27 -15.73 -5.08
C THR A 161 0.60 -16.91 -5.49
N ALA A 162 0.28 -17.54 -6.61
CA ALA A 162 1.13 -18.58 -7.16
C ALA A 162 2.53 -18.07 -7.56
N THR A 163 2.68 -16.77 -7.83
CA THR A 163 3.89 -16.16 -8.42
C THR A 163 4.70 -15.33 -7.43
N ALA A 164 4.08 -14.70 -6.44
CA ALA A 164 4.76 -13.74 -5.56
C ALA A 164 4.22 -13.74 -4.13
N SER A 165 5.08 -13.31 -3.19
CA SER A 165 4.67 -12.91 -1.84
C SER A 165 3.82 -11.65 -1.92
N GLN A 166 2.64 -11.70 -1.29
CA GLN A 166 1.64 -10.64 -1.37
C GLN A 166 1.50 -9.81 -0.11
N ALA A 167 1.96 -10.34 1.01
CA ALA A 167 1.96 -9.60 2.27
C ALA A 167 2.97 -10.16 3.25
N PHE A 168 3.54 -9.26 4.07
CA PHE A 168 4.33 -9.64 5.23
C PHE A 168 4.04 -8.76 6.44
N LEU A 169 4.26 -9.32 7.62
CA LEU A 169 4.23 -8.63 8.91
C LEU A 169 5.64 -8.59 9.50
N LEU A 170 6.09 -7.40 9.94
CA LEU A 170 7.31 -7.21 10.71
C LEU A 170 7.05 -6.26 11.89
N GLY A 171 6.95 -6.79 13.10
CA GLY A 171 6.55 -6.01 14.27
C GLY A 171 5.19 -5.34 14.07
N ARG A 172 5.16 -4.00 14.07
CA ARG A 172 3.93 -3.20 13.81
C ARG A 172 3.82 -2.70 12.37
N THR A 173 4.50 -3.36 11.44
CA THR A 173 4.53 -3.00 10.02
C THR A 173 3.89 -4.11 9.20
N LEU A 174 2.78 -3.81 8.52
CA LEU A 174 2.12 -4.68 7.55
C LEU A 174 2.37 -4.13 6.15
N ALA A 175 2.94 -4.94 5.26
CA ALA A 175 3.14 -4.62 3.86
C ALA A 175 2.20 -5.46 2.99
N LEU A 176 1.56 -4.81 2.03
CA LEU A 176 0.69 -5.43 1.02
C LEU A 176 1.23 -5.10 -0.37
N GLN A 177 1.26 -6.10 -1.26
CA GLN A 177 1.62 -5.90 -2.67
C GLN A 177 0.40 -5.49 -3.50
N PHE A 178 -0.76 -5.97 -3.14
CA PHE A 178 -2.03 -5.67 -3.80
C PHE A 178 -2.63 -4.34 -3.34
N HIS A 179 -3.69 -3.92 -4.03
CA HIS A 179 -4.37 -2.65 -3.87
C HIS A 179 -5.75 -2.81 -3.20
N PRO A 180 -5.84 -2.75 -1.86
CA PRO A 180 -7.12 -2.81 -1.16
C PRO A 180 -7.96 -1.53 -1.34
N GLU A 181 -7.35 -0.42 -1.76
CA GLU A 181 -8.01 0.86 -1.96
C GLU A 181 -8.87 0.92 -3.21
N VAL A 182 -8.66 0.01 -4.20
CA VAL A 182 -9.26 0.12 -5.52
C VAL A 182 -10.78 -0.04 -5.51
N ASP A 183 -11.46 0.98 -6.00
CA ASP A 183 -12.85 1.00 -6.44
C ASP A 183 -12.94 1.32 -7.94
N LEU A 184 -14.16 1.46 -8.47
CA LEU A 184 -14.37 1.80 -9.90
C LEU A 184 -13.88 3.20 -10.24
N GLU A 185 -14.03 4.18 -9.34
CA GLU A 185 -13.61 5.56 -9.59
C GLU A 185 -12.08 5.65 -9.65
N LEU A 186 -11.38 5.02 -8.72
CA LEU A 186 -9.92 4.97 -8.71
C LEU A 186 -9.39 4.19 -9.90
N LEU A 187 -10.01 3.05 -10.24
CA LEU A 187 -9.64 2.28 -11.44
C LEU A 187 -9.82 3.12 -12.71
N ASP A 188 -10.94 3.83 -12.88
CA ASP A 188 -11.17 4.69 -14.06
C ASP A 188 -10.11 5.79 -14.20
N ARG A 189 -9.65 6.33 -13.08
CA ARG A 189 -8.56 7.32 -13.04
C ARG A 189 -7.24 6.70 -13.49
N TRP A 190 -6.92 5.48 -13.06
CA TRP A 190 -5.72 4.75 -13.48
C TRP A 190 -5.76 4.35 -14.96
N LEU A 191 -6.93 3.89 -15.43
CA LEU A 191 -7.12 3.53 -16.85
C LEU A 191 -7.00 4.75 -17.78
N ALA A 192 -7.43 5.94 -17.32
CA ALA A 192 -7.27 7.18 -18.08
C ALA A 192 -5.81 7.62 -18.18
N ASP A 193 -4.94 7.19 -17.27
CA ASP A 193 -3.51 7.49 -17.21
C ASP A 193 -2.64 6.38 -17.86
N ASP A 194 -3.23 5.28 -18.37
CA ASP A 194 -2.52 4.16 -19.03
C ASP A 194 -2.08 4.54 -20.46
N GLU A 195 -1.25 5.58 -20.58
CA GLU A 195 -0.76 6.10 -21.85
C GLU A 195 0.15 5.12 -22.61
N VAL A 196 0.82 4.21 -21.88
CA VAL A 196 1.76 3.24 -22.46
C VAL A 196 1.11 1.90 -22.80
N GLY A 197 -0.17 1.72 -22.49
CA GLY A 197 -0.93 0.52 -22.83
C GLY A 197 -0.52 -0.72 -22.03
N GLU A 198 -0.20 -0.56 -20.75
CA GLU A 198 0.18 -1.65 -19.84
C GLU A 198 -0.91 -2.71 -19.72
N ILE A 199 -2.18 -2.28 -19.72
CA ILE A 199 -3.33 -3.17 -19.67
C ILE A 199 -3.39 -4.06 -20.90
N ALA A 200 -3.26 -3.47 -22.10
CA ALA A 200 -3.25 -4.25 -23.34
C ALA A 200 -2.07 -5.22 -23.41
N ALA A 201 -0.91 -4.82 -22.91
CA ALA A 201 0.28 -5.66 -22.82
C ALA A 201 0.09 -6.85 -21.86
N SER A 202 -0.78 -6.73 -20.85
CA SER A 202 -1.14 -7.83 -19.94
C SER A 202 -2.18 -8.78 -20.52
N GLY A 203 -2.71 -8.50 -21.71
CA GLY A 203 -3.76 -9.30 -22.37
C GLY A 203 -5.18 -8.98 -21.90
N LEU A 204 -5.36 -7.88 -21.16
CA LEU A 204 -6.65 -7.38 -20.68
C LEU A 204 -7.08 -6.14 -21.47
N SER A 205 -8.35 -5.81 -21.42
CA SER A 205 -8.91 -4.54 -21.86
C SER A 205 -9.40 -3.70 -20.68
N HIS A 206 -9.53 -2.39 -20.89
CA HIS A 206 -10.13 -1.49 -19.91
C HIS A 206 -11.55 -1.93 -19.52
N ASP A 207 -12.35 -2.36 -20.50
CA ASP A 207 -13.73 -2.80 -20.26
C ASP A 207 -13.80 -4.09 -19.44
N GLU A 208 -12.87 -5.03 -19.67
CA GLU A 208 -12.77 -6.25 -18.86
C GLU A 208 -12.41 -5.94 -17.41
N LEU A 209 -11.43 -5.07 -17.16
CA LEU A 209 -11.07 -4.66 -15.81
C LEU A 209 -12.20 -3.93 -15.09
N ARG A 210 -12.92 -3.02 -15.77
CA ARG A 210 -14.11 -2.35 -15.23
C ARG A 210 -15.21 -3.36 -14.87
N SER A 211 -15.48 -4.29 -15.77
CA SER A 211 -16.48 -5.34 -15.55
C SER A 211 -16.11 -6.22 -14.34
N GLN A 212 -14.88 -6.68 -14.26
CA GLN A 212 -14.39 -7.47 -13.13
C GLN A 212 -14.48 -6.68 -11.81
N THR A 213 -14.05 -5.42 -11.81
CA THR A 213 -14.10 -4.56 -10.63
C THR A 213 -15.53 -4.31 -10.16
N SER A 214 -16.45 -4.09 -11.09
CA SER A 214 -17.88 -3.97 -10.77
C SER A 214 -18.45 -5.26 -10.14
N ILE A 215 -18.07 -6.43 -10.66
CA ILE A 215 -18.50 -7.72 -10.12
C ILE A 215 -17.97 -7.95 -8.69
N PHE A 216 -16.74 -7.52 -8.41
CA PHE A 216 -16.08 -7.75 -7.12
C PHE A 216 -16.25 -6.62 -6.12
N ALA A 217 -16.89 -5.50 -6.47
CA ALA A 217 -16.97 -4.27 -5.67
C ALA A 217 -17.44 -4.50 -4.23
N ASP A 218 -18.61 -5.16 -4.05
CA ASP A 218 -19.16 -5.40 -2.71
C ASP A 218 -18.28 -6.32 -1.87
N ASP A 219 -17.75 -7.37 -2.47
CA ASP A 219 -16.84 -8.29 -1.83
C ASP A 219 -15.51 -7.62 -1.45
N ALA A 220 -14.97 -6.77 -2.33
CA ALA A 220 -13.78 -6.00 -2.08
C ALA A 220 -13.98 -5.05 -0.90
N ALA A 221 -15.05 -4.25 -0.89
CA ALA A 221 -15.37 -3.34 0.21
C ALA A 221 -15.49 -4.07 1.56
N ASN A 222 -16.15 -5.24 1.57
CA ASN A 222 -16.25 -6.07 2.78
C ASN A 222 -14.90 -6.62 3.24
N ARG A 223 -14.03 -7.05 2.30
CA ARG A 223 -12.67 -7.51 2.64
C ARG A 223 -11.80 -6.39 3.18
N VAL A 224 -11.88 -5.19 2.61
CA VAL A 224 -11.13 -4.01 3.07
C VAL A 224 -11.50 -3.64 4.50
N ARG A 225 -12.81 -3.61 4.85
CA ARG A 225 -13.24 -3.38 6.24
C ARG A 225 -12.70 -4.43 7.19
N ARG A 226 -12.70 -5.71 6.79
CA ARG A 226 -12.12 -6.79 7.60
C ARG A 226 -10.60 -6.67 7.74
N LEU A 227 -9.90 -6.30 6.68
CA LEU A 227 -8.45 -6.02 6.69
C LEU A 227 -8.13 -4.90 7.69
N VAL A 228 -8.82 -3.76 7.58
CA VAL A 228 -8.60 -2.61 8.49
C VAL A 228 -8.95 -3.00 9.93
N HIS A 229 -10.06 -3.71 10.16
CA HIS A 229 -10.40 -4.22 11.49
C HIS A 229 -9.30 -5.14 12.05
N GLY A 230 -8.79 -6.08 11.27
CA GLY A 230 -7.69 -6.98 11.66
C GLY A 230 -6.41 -6.20 11.97
N PHE A 231 -6.04 -5.25 11.10
CA PHE A 231 -4.87 -4.39 11.28
C PHE A 231 -4.98 -3.54 12.56
N VAL A 232 -6.11 -2.87 12.76
CA VAL A 232 -6.34 -2.02 13.94
C VAL A 232 -6.31 -2.83 15.23
N THR A 233 -6.96 -3.99 15.27
CA THR A 233 -7.05 -4.80 16.50
C THR A 233 -5.75 -5.53 16.82
N ARG A 234 -4.99 -5.98 15.83
CA ARG A 234 -3.86 -6.90 16.03
C ARG A 234 -2.49 -6.25 15.80
N VAL A 235 -2.42 -5.12 15.11
CA VAL A 235 -1.16 -4.41 14.83
C VAL A 235 -1.13 -3.07 15.55
N VAL A 236 -2.15 -2.22 15.38
CA VAL A 236 -2.22 -0.89 16.05
C VAL A 236 -2.43 -1.06 17.56
N GLY A 237 -3.29 -1.98 17.97
CA GLY A 237 -3.61 -2.22 19.38
C GLY A 237 -2.50 -2.92 20.19
N GLN A 238 -1.41 -3.38 19.58
CA GLN A 238 -0.30 -4.00 20.30
C GLN A 238 0.55 -2.96 21.03
N PRO A 239 1.02 -3.24 22.26
CA PRO A 239 2.00 -2.37 22.92
C PRO A 239 3.28 -2.33 22.09
N CYS A 240 3.96 -1.16 22.10
CA CYS A 240 5.28 -1.02 21.48
C CYS A 240 6.23 -2.07 22.06
N PRO A 241 7.01 -2.81 21.25
CA PRO A 241 8.03 -3.70 21.80
C PRO A 241 8.98 -2.88 22.67
N SER A 242 9.14 -3.30 23.93
CA SER A 242 10.10 -2.69 24.86
C SER A 242 11.51 -2.84 24.26
N SER A 243 12.15 -1.71 24.02
CA SER A 243 13.56 -1.57 23.57
C SER A 243 14.55 -2.18 24.56
#